data_92dbb098615449c11aa24fd87e3c8cd4
#
_entry.id   92dbb098615449c11aa24fd87e3c8cd4
#
_cell.length_a   1.000
_cell.length_b   1.000
_cell.length_c   1.000
_cell.angle_alpha   90.00
_cell.angle_beta   90.00
_cell.angle_gamma   90.00
#
_symmetry.space_group_name_H-M   'P 1'
#
loop_
_entity.id
_entity.type
_entity.pdbx_description
1 polymer ?
#
loop_
_entity_poly.entity_id
_entity_poly.type
_entity_poly.pdbx_seq_one_letter_code
_entity_poly.pdbx_strand_id
1 'polypeptide(L)'
;PSLRRDFGGCAGNIAYSFKLLGGEPLPMAMLGSDGADYLQRLDSLGISRRFVGQVEDVHTAQAMIMTDRDNNQITAFHPGAMMQAHANRIDSGEGIRLAIIAPDGRDAMIEHATQLVAAGVPFVFDPGQGLPMFNGAELSRFIEQATWVTVNDYEGKMLSERTGWSLAEISQRVDGLVVTLGGEGCEVWVKGEKTLVPAVQPAAVVDPTGCGDAWRGALLFGLERGWSLVQCAELGNRVGALKIAQRGPQSYTLDFTPA
;
A
#
# COMPACT_ATOMS: atom_id res chain seq x y z
N PRO A 1 -21.39 20.23 -10.88
CA PRO A 1 -20.09 19.66 -11.16
C PRO A 1 -19.03 20.37 -10.31
N SER A 2 -18.09 19.63 -9.75
CA SER A 2 -16.97 20.15 -8.96
C SER A 2 -15.68 19.50 -9.45
N LEU A 3 -14.56 20.22 -9.36
CA LEU A 3 -13.22 19.69 -9.58
C LEU A 3 -12.47 19.78 -8.25
N ARG A 4 -11.81 18.70 -7.85
CA ARG A 4 -11.00 18.62 -6.65
C ARG A 4 -9.64 18.03 -7.01
N ARG A 5 -8.59 18.53 -6.38
CA ARG A 5 -7.25 17.96 -6.41
C ARG A 5 -6.93 17.46 -5.00
N ASP A 6 -6.52 16.21 -4.91
CA ASP A 6 -6.06 15.60 -3.67
C ASP A 6 -4.63 15.07 -3.83
N PHE A 7 -3.86 15.08 -2.75
CA PHE A 7 -2.62 14.33 -2.68
C PHE A 7 -2.94 12.84 -2.59
N GLY A 8 -2.19 12.00 -3.30
CA GLY A 8 -2.48 10.58 -3.45
C GLY A 8 -1.21 9.76 -3.72
N GLY A 9 -1.40 8.59 -4.35
CA GLY A 9 -0.36 7.60 -4.60
C GLY A 9 -0.18 6.65 -3.42
N CYS A 10 -0.02 5.34 -3.70
CA CYS A 10 0.01 4.29 -2.67
C CYS A 10 1.05 4.57 -1.58
N ALA A 11 2.30 4.87 -1.95
CA ALA A 11 3.36 5.15 -0.98
C ALA A 11 3.03 6.34 -0.07
N GLY A 12 2.50 7.44 -0.63
CA GLY A 12 2.12 8.63 0.16
C GLY A 12 0.93 8.38 1.07
N ASN A 13 -0.08 7.65 0.60
CA ASN A 13 -1.27 7.31 1.39
C ASN A 13 -0.95 6.37 2.55
N ILE A 14 -0.13 5.34 2.29
CA ILE A 14 0.36 4.40 3.31
C ILE A 14 1.21 5.16 4.34
N ALA A 15 2.13 6.02 3.89
CA ALA A 15 2.97 6.84 4.76
C ALA A 15 2.16 7.79 5.62
N TYR A 16 1.13 8.43 5.07
CA TYR A 16 0.20 9.29 5.80
C TYR A 16 -0.47 8.52 6.95
N SER A 17 -1.03 7.35 6.64
CA SER A 17 -1.73 6.51 7.60
C SER A 17 -0.81 6.00 8.71
N PHE A 18 0.40 5.56 8.35
CA PHE A 18 1.42 5.12 9.28
C PHE A 18 1.89 6.27 10.21
N LYS A 19 2.01 7.50 9.66
CA LYS A 19 2.35 8.69 10.44
C LYS A 19 1.25 9.08 11.43
N LEU A 20 -0.02 9.02 11.02
CA LEU A 20 -1.16 9.25 11.91
C LEU A 20 -1.17 8.31 13.13
N LEU A 21 -0.71 7.09 12.96
CA LEU A 21 -0.58 6.08 14.01
C LEU A 21 0.65 6.32 14.91
N GLY A 22 1.50 7.30 14.60
CA GLY A 22 2.70 7.63 15.36
C GLY A 22 3.98 6.94 14.86
N GLY A 23 3.95 6.35 13.67
CA GLY A 23 5.12 5.78 13.02
C GLY A 23 6.00 6.80 12.30
N GLU A 24 7.19 6.37 11.86
CA GLU A 24 8.15 7.18 11.09
C GLU A 24 8.32 6.62 9.67
N PRO A 25 7.42 6.97 8.74
CA PRO A 25 7.44 6.44 7.38
C PRO A 25 8.57 7.03 6.54
N LEU A 26 9.08 6.21 5.62
CA LEU A 26 10.06 6.58 4.60
C LEU A 26 9.47 6.27 3.22
N PRO A 27 8.56 7.11 2.67
CA PRO A 27 8.01 6.87 1.34
C PRO A 27 9.13 6.90 0.29
N MET A 28 9.15 5.89 -0.58
CA MET A 28 10.03 5.83 -1.73
C MET A 28 9.19 6.12 -2.98
N ALA A 29 9.50 7.20 -3.68
CA ALA A 29 8.72 7.64 -4.81
C ALA A 29 9.54 8.54 -5.74
N MET A 30 9.04 8.74 -6.97
CA MET A 30 9.60 9.68 -7.92
C MET A 30 8.55 10.73 -8.28
N LEU A 31 8.89 12.00 -8.11
CA LEU A 31 8.07 13.15 -8.49
C LEU A 31 8.59 13.76 -9.80
N GLY A 32 7.72 14.42 -10.53
CA GLY A 32 8.07 15.19 -11.72
C GLY A 32 8.36 16.65 -11.41
N SER A 33 8.49 17.45 -12.47
CA SER A 33 8.75 18.90 -12.39
C SER A 33 7.69 19.69 -11.61
N ASP A 34 6.48 19.15 -11.50
CA ASP A 34 5.34 19.71 -10.76
C ASP A 34 5.24 19.21 -9.31
N GLY A 35 6.25 18.49 -8.81
CA GLY A 35 6.23 17.81 -7.51
C GLY A 35 6.40 18.70 -6.26
N ALA A 36 6.67 20.02 -6.43
CA ALA A 36 7.00 20.93 -5.33
C ALA A 36 5.91 20.96 -4.23
N ASP A 37 4.63 21.01 -4.63
CA ASP A 37 3.51 21.02 -3.69
C ASP A 37 3.46 19.71 -2.86
N TYR A 38 3.82 18.58 -3.48
CA TYR A 38 3.84 17.29 -2.79
C TYR A 38 4.98 17.23 -1.76
N LEU A 39 6.17 17.73 -2.11
CA LEU A 39 7.29 17.85 -1.16
C LEU A 39 6.90 18.72 0.04
N GLN A 40 6.27 19.87 -0.21
CA GLN A 40 5.78 20.75 0.85
C GLN A 40 4.72 20.04 1.73
N ARG A 41 3.86 19.22 1.12
CA ARG A 41 2.88 18.40 1.85
C ARG A 41 3.57 17.42 2.78
N LEU A 42 4.56 16.68 2.32
CA LEU A 42 5.32 15.74 3.16
C LEU A 42 5.99 16.47 4.34
N ASP A 43 6.62 17.62 4.08
CA ASP A 43 7.22 18.44 5.14
C ASP A 43 6.20 18.88 6.18
N SER A 44 5.02 19.33 5.75
CA SER A 44 3.94 19.77 6.65
C SER A 44 3.40 18.66 7.55
N LEU A 45 3.53 17.40 7.11
CA LEU A 45 3.13 16.20 7.83
C LEU A 45 4.28 15.63 8.68
N GLY A 46 5.49 16.17 8.59
CA GLY A 46 6.69 15.61 9.22
C GLY A 46 7.04 14.22 8.67
N ILE A 47 6.77 13.97 7.40
CA ILE A 47 7.13 12.74 6.68
C ILE A 47 8.46 12.94 5.97
N SER A 48 9.41 12.04 6.18
CA SER A 48 10.74 12.11 5.58
C SER A 48 10.71 12.05 4.06
N ARG A 49 11.53 12.89 3.41
CA ARG A 49 11.73 12.86 1.95
C ARG A 49 12.98 12.09 1.53
N ARG A 50 13.61 11.34 2.43
CA ARG A 50 14.91 10.68 2.21
C ARG A 50 14.97 9.87 0.90
N PHE A 51 13.87 9.21 0.54
CA PHE A 51 13.74 8.37 -0.65
C PHE A 51 12.74 8.94 -1.67
N VAL A 52 12.47 10.24 -1.62
CA VAL A 52 11.65 10.91 -2.64
C VAL A 52 12.56 11.61 -3.61
N GLY A 53 12.69 11.04 -4.81
CA GLY A 53 13.44 11.62 -5.91
C GLY A 53 12.59 12.56 -6.76
N GLN A 54 13.24 13.36 -7.62
CA GLN A 54 12.59 14.25 -8.57
C GLN A 54 13.25 14.15 -9.94
N VAL A 55 12.45 14.19 -11.01
CA VAL A 55 12.89 14.28 -12.41
C VAL A 55 12.24 15.48 -13.08
N GLU A 56 12.99 16.17 -13.95
CA GLU A 56 12.59 17.47 -14.47
C GLU A 56 11.76 17.38 -15.77
N ASP A 57 11.98 16.35 -16.58
CA ASP A 57 11.42 16.28 -17.94
C ASP A 57 10.02 15.66 -18.04
N VAL A 58 9.42 15.27 -16.90
CA VAL A 58 8.12 14.63 -16.83
C VAL A 58 7.28 15.20 -15.69
N HIS A 59 5.97 15.00 -15.75
CA HIS A 59 5.08 15.34 -14.65
C HIS A 59 5.00 14.19 -13.64
N THR A 60 4.63 14.52 -12.40
CA THR A 60 4.27 13.54 -11.35
C THR A 60 3.11 12.66 -11.81
N ALA A 61 3.05 11.41 -11.34
CA ALA A 61 1.94 10.52 -11.60
C ALA A 61 0.60 11.14 -11.20
N GLN A 62 -0.42 10.98 -12.04
CA GLN A 62 -1.75 11.58 -11.84
C GLN A 62 -2.86 10.59 -12.18
N ALA A 63 -3.85 10.49 -11.31
CA ALA A 63 -5.11 9.80 -11.57
C ALA A 63 -6.21 10.85 -11.79
N MET A 64 -6.82 10.85 -12.96
CA MET A 64 -7.97 11.69 -13.31
C MET A 64 -9.22 10.85 -13.18
N ILE A 65 -9.99 11.08 -12.12
CA ILE A 65 -11.16 10.28 -11.77
C ILE A 65 -12.42 11.10 -12.11
N MET A 66 -13.21 10.59 -13.03
CA MET A 66 -14.52 11.13 -13.37
C MET A 66 -15.59 10.28 -12.69
N THR A 67 -16.44 10.92 -11.87
CA THR A 67 -17.52 10.25 -11.14
C THR A 67 -18.86 10.80 -11.61
N ASP A 68 -19.79 9.92 -12.00
CA ASP A 68 -21.16 10.29 -12.35
C ASP A 68 -22.05 10.45 -11.10
N ARG A 69 -23.35 10.73 -11.31
CA ARG A 69 -24.31 10.91 -10.22
C ARG A 69 -24.66 9.62 -9.49
N ASP A 70 -24.42 8.48 -10.10
CA ASP A 70 -24.67 7.14 -9.57
C ASP A 70 -23.41 6.53 -8.94
N ASN A 71 -22.36 7.36 -8.75
CA ASN A 71 -21.04 6.98 -8.22
C ASN A 71 -20.26 5.98 -9.09
N ASN A 72 -20.59 5.82 -10.37
CA ASN A 72 -19.72 5.11 -11.29
C ASN A 72 -18.49 5.95 -11.59
N GLN A 73 -17.32 5.32 -11.64
CA GLN A 73 -16.04 6.01 -11.84
C GLN A 73 -15.33 5.49 -13.09
N ILE A 74 -14.78 6.42 -13.86
CA ILE A 74 -13.79 6.15 -14.90
C ILE A 74 -12.49 6.83 -14.49
N THR A 75 -11.41 6.08 -14.46
CA THR A 75 -10.09 6.60 -14.11
C THR A 75 -9.16 6.55 -15.31
N ALA A 76 -8.64 7.71 -15.69
CA ALA A 76 -7.49 7.81 -16.58
C ALA A 76 -6.22 8.02 -15.72
N PHE A 77 -5.22 7.16 -15.90
CA PHE A 77 -3.98 7.23 -15.14
C PHE A 77 -2.81 7.60 -16.02
N HIS A 78 -2.09 8.65 -15.64
CA HIS A 78 -0.82 9.05 -16.23
C HIS A 78 0.31 8.70 -15.27
N PRO A 79 1.19 7.73 -15.60
CA PRO A 79 2.23 7.26 -14.67
C PRO A 79 3.38 8.25 -14.48
N GLY A 80 3.70 9.07 -15.47
CA GLY A 80 4.72 10.12 -15.39
C GLY A 80 6.03 9.65 -14.75
N ALA A 81 6.51 10.41 -13.77
CA ALA A 81 7.76 10.16 -13.07
C ALA A 81 7.81 8.79 -12.36
N MET A 82 6.67 8.19 -12.04
CA MET A 82 6.60 6.84 -11.45
C MET A 82 7.31 5.78 -12.31
N MET A 83 7.34 5.94 -13.63
CA MET A 83 8.06 5.04 -14.54
C MET A 83 9.59 5.05 -14.33
N GLN A 84 10.12 6.04 -13.62
CA GLN A 84 11.54 6.17 -13.29
C GLN A 84 11.83 5.84 -11.81
N ALA A 85 10.88 5.24 -11.10
CA ALA A 85 11.01 4.93 -9.67
C ALA A 85 12.19 3.98 -9.36
N HIS A 86 12.62 3.17 -10.34
CA HIS A 86 13.81 2.31 -10.24
C HIS A 86 15.13 3.10 -10.08
N ALA A 87 15.15 4.40 -10.39
CA ALA A 87 16.32 5.25 -10.13
C ALA A 87 16.56 5.48 -8.62
N ASN A 88 15.52 5.38 -7.80
CA ASN A 88 15.68 5.31 -6.35
C ASN A 88 16.22 3.93 -5.94
N ARG A 89 17.15 3.91 -4.99
CA ARG A 89 17.81 2.66 -4.57
C ARG A 89 17.83 2.51 -3.06
N ILE A 90 17.79 1.26 -2.62
CA ILE A 90 18.01 0.85 -1.24
C ILE A 90 19.43 0.29 -1.15
N ASP A 91 20.40 1.16 -0.85
CA ASP A 91 21.80 0.76 -0.92
C ASP A 91 22.27 -0.08 0.28
N SER A 92 21.79 0.19 1.49
CA SER A 92 22.24 -0.48 2.71
C SER A 92 21.13 -0.96 3.63
N GLY A 93 19.91 -0.54 3.42
CA GLY A 93 18.79 -0.81 4.36
C GLY A 93 18.96 -0.14 5.74
N GLU A 94 19.99 0.68 5.94
CA GLU A 94 20.27 1.32 7.22
C GLU A 94 19.11 2.18 7.71
N GLY A 95 18.65 1.90 8.93
CA GLY A 95 17.50 2.55 9.54
C GLY A 95 16.14 2.10 8.99
N ILE A 96 16.09 1.10 8.08
CA ILE A 96 14.86 0.51 7.57
C ILE A 96 14.61 -0.80 8.34
N ARG A 97 13.50 -0.86 9.07
CA ARG A 97 13.12 -2.06 9.86
C ARG A 97 12.15 -2.96 9.13
N LEU A 98 11.32 -2.37 8.28
CA LEU A 98 10.26 -3.04 7.54
C LEU A 98 9.95 -2.24 6.28
N ALA A 99 9.60 -2.90 5.21
CA ALA A 99 9.18 -2.26 3.98
C ALA A 99 7.85 -2.82 3.45
N ILE A 100 7.27 -2.14 2.47
CA ILE A 100 6.18 -2.64 1.63
C ILE A 100 6.53 -2.35 0.18
N ILE A 101 6.41 -3.36 -0.67
CA ILE A 101 6.41 -3.23 -2.12
C ILE A 101 4.96 -3.12 -2.56
N ALA A 102 4.50 -1.87 -2.71
CA ALA A 102 3.18 -1.50 -3.18
C ALA A 102 3.22 -1.15 -4.68
N PRO A 103 2.08 -0.96 -5.36
CA PRO A 103 2.04 -0.63 -6.79
C PRO A 103 2.91 0.57 -7.15
N ASP A 104 3.87 0.35 -8.05
CA ASP A 104 4.81 1.33 -8.57
C ASP A 104 5.24 0.92 -10.00
N GLY A 105 6.21 1.60 -10.60
CA GLY A 105 6.85 1.19 -11.85
C GLY A 105 7.33 -0.27 -11.76
N ARG A 106 7.05 -1.04 -12.82
CA ARG A 106 7.33 -2.48 -12.85
C ARG A 106 8.77 -2.82 -12.45
N ASP A 107 9.74 -2.13 -13.06
CA ASP A 107 11.16 -2.39 -12.81
C ASP A 107 11.56 -1.99 -11.39
N ALA A 108 11.00 -0.91 -10.86
CA ALA A 108 11.20 -0.48 -9.49
C ALA A 108 10.74 -1.55 -8.48
N MET A 109 9.54 -2.10 -8.67
CA MET A 109 9.04 -3.16 -7.78
C MET A 109 9.97 -4.37 -7.75
N ILE A 110 10.50 -4.82 -8.91
CA ILE A 110 11.42 -5.95 -9.01
C ILE A 110 12.77 -5.64 -8.34
N GLU A 111 13.34 -4.47 -8.65
CA GLU A 111 14.65 -4.07 -8.14
C GLU A 111 14.61 -3.80 -6.64
N HIS A 112 13.59 -3.08 -6.14
CA HIS A 112 13.45 -2.80 -4.72
C HIS A 112 13.24 -4.08 -3.89
N ALA A 113 12.43 -5.04 -4.37
CA ALA A 113 12.30 -6.33 -3.69
C ALA A 113 13.65 -7.05 -3.59
N THR A 114 14.43 -7.07 -4.69
CA THR A 114 15.76 -7.67 -4.71
C THR A 114 16.74 -6.97 -3.77
N GLN A 115 16.69 -5.63 -3.72
CA GLN A 115 17.53 -4.81 -2.83
C GLN A 115 17.17 -5.02 -1.36
N LEU A 116 15.87 -5.13 -1.02
CA LEU A 116 15.40 -5.42 0.34
C LEU A 116 15.90 -6.79 0.83
N VAL A 117 15.81 -7.81 -0.02
CA VAL A 117 16.38 -9.14 0.29
C VAL A 117 17.88 -9.05 0.55
N ALA A 118 18.63 -8.36 -0.33
CA ALA A 118 20.07 -8.20 -0.18
C ALA A 118 20.46 -7.42 1.09
N ALA A 119 19.62 -6.47 1.51
CA ALA A 119 19.79 -5.68 2.73
C ALA A 119 19.29 -6.41 4.00
N GLY A 120 18.68 -7.59 3.88
CA GLY A 120 18.09 -8.33 5.00
C GLY A 120 16.88 -7.62 5.64
N VAL A 121 16.18 -6.76 4.88
CA VAL A 121 15.00 -6.02 5.35
C VAL A 121 13.74 -6.81 5.04
N PRO A 122 12.93 -7.19 6.05
CA PRO A 122 11.67 -7.88 5.83
C PRO A 122 10.68 -6.95 5.13
N PHE A 123 9.85 -7.50 4.25
CA PHE A 123 8.86 -6.69 3.55
C PHE A 123 7.53 -7.39 3.29
N VAL A 124 6.50 -6.57 3.16
CA VAL A 124 5.17 -6.96 2.69
C VAL A 124 5.14 -6.80 1.16
N PHE A 125 4.72 -7.84 0.44
CA PHE A 125 4.40 -7.74 -0.98
C PHE A 125 2.92 -7.42 -1.16
N ASP A 126 2.64 -6.28 -1.76
CA ASP A 126 1.31 -5.77 -2.11
C ASP A 126 1.27 -5.45 -3.59
N PRO A 127 0.97 -6.42 -4.46
CA PRO A 127 0.94 -6.17 -5.90
C PRO A 127 -0.14 -5.16 -6.30
N GLY A 128 -1.27 -5.13 -5.59
CA GLY A 128 -2.37 -4.25 -5.85
C GLY A 128 -2.76 -4.20 -7.33
N GLN A 129 -3.09 -3.03 -7.82
CA GLN A 129 -3.39 -2.77 -9.23
C GLN A 129 -2.21 -2.98 -10.19
N GLY A 130 -0.99 -3.15 -9.69
CA GLY A 130 0.21 -3.50 -10.46
C GLY A 130 0.28 -4.98 -10.84
N LEU A 131 -0.51 -5.85 -10.20
CA LEU A 131 -0.49 -7.30 -10.42
C LEU A 131 -0.55 -7.71 -11.90
N PRO A 132 -1.36 -7.07 -12.77
CA PRO A 132 -1.41 -7.40 -14.19
C PRO A 132 -0.07 -7.25 -14.94
N MET A 133 0.86 -6.44 -14.45
CA MET A 133 2.17 -6.20 -15.09
C MET A 133 3.11 -7.39 -15.00
N PHE A 134 2.83 -8.38 -14.13
CA PHE A 134 3.72 -9.49 -13.84
C PHE A 134 3.16 -10.82 -14.31
N ASN A 135 4.03 -11.69 -14.81
CA ASN A 135 3.69 -13.08 -15.10
C ASN A 135 3.75 -13.95 -13.84
N GLY A 136 3.31 -15.22 -13.95
CA GLY A 136 3.25 -16.12 -12.81
C GLY A 136 4.61 -16.41 -12.15
N ALA A 137 5.68 -16.53 -12.95
CA ALA A 137 7.02 -16.78 -12.42
C ALA A 137 7.57 -15.56 -11.65
N GLU A 138 7.29 -14.35 -12.11
CA GLU A 138 7.66 -13.11 -11.42
C GLU A 138 6.89 -12.96 -10.11
N LEU A 139 5.58 -13.24 -10.12
CA LEU A 139 4.75 -13.21 -8.92
C LEU A 139 5.20 -14.26 -7.90
N SER A 140 5.53 -15.46 -8.34
CA SER A 140 6.08 -16.51 -7.49
C SER A 140 7.38 -16.05 -6.83
N ARG A 141 8.27 -15.41 -7.60
CA ARG A 141 9.52 -14.86 -7.07
C ARG A 141 9.29 -13.77 -6.01
N PHE A 142 8.32 -12.86 -6.21
CA PHE A 142 7.97 -11.87 -5.19
C PHE A 142 7.48 -12.53 -3.90
N ILE A 143 6.62 -13.55 -4.01
CA ILE A 143 6.12 -14.30 -2.85
C ILE A 143 7.28 -14.97 -2.10
N GLU A 144 8.21 -15.61 -2.81
CA GLU A 144 9.37 -16.27 -2.21
C GLU A 144 10.37 -15.29 -1.57
N GLN A 145 10.40 -14.04 -2.00
CA GLN A 145 11.24 -12.98 -1.44
C GLN A 145 10.58 -12.25 -0.26
N ALA A 146 9.26 -12.18 -0.24
CA ALA A 146 8.49 -11.43 0.75
C ALA A 146 8.42 -12.16 2.09
N THR A 147 8.32 -11.39 3.17
CA THR A 147 7.99 -11.93 4.49
C THR A 147 6.47 -12.09 4.65
N TRP A 148 5.70 -11.15 4.13
CA TRP A 148 4.24 -11.18 4.14
C TRP A 148 3.68 -10.80 2.77
N VAL A 149 2.45 -11.22 2.52
CA VAL A 149 1.68 -10.82 1.32
C VAL A 149 0.36 -10.20 1.76
N THR A 150 -0.06 -9.12 1.10
CA THR A 150 -1.40 -8.55 1.27
C THR A 150 -2.02 -8.28 -0.10
N VAL A 151 -3.29 -8.66 -0.24
CA VAL A 151 -4.08 -8.51 -1.47
C VAL A 151 -5.54 -8.25 -1.11
N ASN A 152 -6.35 -7.78 -2.05
CA ASN A 152 -7.80 -7.88 -1.92
C ASN A 152 -8.29 -9.24 -2.50
N ASP A 153 -9.59 -9.52 -2.41
CA ASP A 153 -10.21 -10.76 -2.88
C ASP A 153 -9.99 -11.01 -4.37
N TYR A 154 -10.14 -9.97 -5.20
CA TYR A 154 -9.90 -10.04 -6.65
C TYR A 154 -8.42 -10.30 -6.97
N GLU A 155 -7.54 -9.56 -6.32
CA GLU A 155 -6.08 -9.71 -6.45
C GLU A 155 -5.63 -11.09 -5.97
N GLY A 156 -6.17 -11.59 -4.86
CA GLY A 156 -5.88 -12.92 -4.32
C GLY A 156 -6.26 -14.04 -5.27
N LYS A 157 -7.43 -13.92 -5.92
CA LYS A 157 -7.85 -14.85 -6.97
C LYS A 157 -6.89 -14.80 -8.17
N MET A 158 -6.58 -13.61 -8.68
CA MET A 158 -5.67 -13.44 -9.81
C MET A 158 -4.24 -13.94 -9.48
N LEU A 159 -3.76 -13.70 -8.26
CA LEU A 159 -2.46 -14.17 -7.78
C LEU A 159 -2.42 -15.70 -7.79
N SER A 160 -3.47 -16.35 -7.30
CA SER A 160 -3.60 -17.82 -7.31
C SER A 160 -3.66 -18.37 -8.73
N GLU A 161 -4.44 -17.78 -9.61
CA GLU A 161 -4.55 -18.20 -11.01
C GLU A 161 -3.21 -18.09 -11.76
N ARG A 162 -2.45 -17.03 -11.54
CA ARG A 162 -1.18 -16.78 -12.24
C ARG A 162 -0.02 -17.60 -11.70
N THR A 163 0.05 -17.81 -10.39
CA THR A 163 1.11 -18.60 -9.76
C THR A 163 0.84 -20.10 -9.80
N GLY A 164 -0.42 -20.50 -9.94
CA GLY A 164 -0.88 -21.88 -9.78
C GLY A 164 -0.92 -22.33 -8.33
N TRP A 165 -0.74 -21.43 -7.36
CA TRP A 165 -0.78 -21.73 -5.92
C TRP A 165 -2.11 -21.26 -5.31
N SER A 166 -2.72 -22.07 -4.48
CA SER A 166 -3.84 -21.65 -3.64
C SER A 166 -3.38 -20.65 -2.58
N LEU A 167 -4.30 -19.88 -1.99
CA LEU A 167 -3.98 -18.96 -0.90
C LEU A 167 -3.34 -19.68 0.29
N ALA A 168 -3.78 -20.91 0.58
CA ALA A 168 -3.19 -21.76 1.60
C ALA A 168 -1.72 -22.10 1.29
N GLU A 169 -1.41 -22.46 0.04
CA GLU A 169 -0.04 -22.74 -0.40
C GLU A 169 0.84 -21.48 -0.43
N ILE A 170 0.29 -20.30 -0.78
CA ILE A 170 1.00 -19.04 -0.68
C ILE A 170 1.35 -18.75 0.78
N SER A 171 0.42 -18.92 1.71
CA SER A 171 0.64 -18.67 3.15
C SER A 171 1.62 -19.62 3.81
N GLN A 172 1.97 -20.75 3.16
CA GLN A 172 3.03 -21.65 3.62
C GLN A 172 4.44 -21.20 3.17
N ARG A 173 4.52 -20.26 2.22
CA ARG A 173 5.79 -19.74 1.67
C ARG A 173 6.23 -18.43 2.30
N VAL A 174 5.33 -17.79 3.06
CA VAL A 174 5.54 -16.52 3.74
C VAL A 174 5.15 -16.66 5.22
N ASP A 175 5.51 -15.71 6.06
CA ASP A 175 5.10 -15.70 7.47
C ASP A 175 3.60 -15.45 7.63
N GLY A 176 2.95 -14.89 6.61
CA GLY A 176 1.51 -14.77 6.53
C GLY A 176 1.01 -14.03 5.31
N LEU A 177 -0.24 -14.29 4.98
CA LEU A 177 -0.99 -13.66 3.89
C LEU A 177 -2.26 -13.03 4.45
N VAL A 178 -2.59 -11.82 4.03
CA VAL A 178 -3.87 -11.20 4.35
C VAL A 178 -4.64 -10.89 3.08
N VAL A 179 -5.91 -11.29 3.05
CA VAL A 179 -6.84 -11.00 1.96
C VAL A 179 -7.93 -10.09 2.49
N THR A 180 -7.98 -8.84 2.03
CA THR A 180 -9.02 -7.88 2.42
C THR A 180 -10.28 -8.12 1.61
N LEU A 181 -11.44 -8.07 2.27
CA LEU A 181 -12.78 -8.37 1.73
C LEU A 181 -13.72 -7.14 1.80
N GLY A 182 -13.15 -5.94 1.78
CA GLY A 182 -13.92 -4.70 1.89
C GLY A 182 -14.77 -4.63 3.15
N GLY A 183 -16.08 -4.50 2.99
CA GLY A 183 -17.04 -4.40 4.11
C GLY A 183 -17.23 -5.69 4.92
N GLU A 184 -16.64 -6.81 4.52
CA GLU A 184 -16.69 -8.07 5.24
C GLU A 184 -15.48 -8.28 6.18
N GLY A 185 -14.47 -7.41 6.08
CA GLY A 185 -13.24 -7.50 6.87
C GLY A 185 -12.07 -8.12 6.10
N CYS A 186 -11.42 -9.12 6.65
CA CYS A 186 -10.32 -9.79 5.97
C CYS A 186 -10.10 -11.23 6.45
N GLU A 187 -9.41 -12.00 5.61
CA GLU A 187 -8.88 -13.32 5.95
C GLU A 187 -7.38 -13.18 6.26
N VAL A 188 -6.97 -13.70 7.41
CA VAL A 188 -5.57 -13.86 7.81
C VAL A 188 -5.19 -15.32 7.64
N TRP A 189 -4.19 -15.58 6.81
CA TRP A 189 -3.69 -16.92 6.51
C TRP A 189 -2.28 -17.10 7.06
N VAL A 190 -2.07 -18.09 7.90
CA VAL A 190 -0.77 -18.44 8.48
C VAL A 190 -0.57 -19.95 8.37
N LYS A 191 0.50 -20.39 7.71
CA LYS A 191 0.84 -21.82 7.55
C LYS A 191 -0.30 -22.69 6.98
N GLY A 192 -1.09 -22.12 6.08
CA GLY A 192 -2.23 -22.79 5.46
C GLY A 192 -3.54 -22.69 6.19
N GLU A 193 -3.55 -22.17 7.43
CA GLU A 193 -4.75 -21.99 8.23
C GLU A 193 -5.32 -20.58 8.10
N LYS A 194 -6.64 -20.49 8.02
CA LYS A 194 -7.39 -19.25 7.82
C LYS A 194 -8.11 -18.81 9.08
N THR A 195 -7.94 -17.54 9.45
CA THR A 195 -8.73 -16.84 10.47
C THR A 195 -9.47 -15.68 9.83
N LEU A 196 -10.78 -15.56 10.09
CA LEU A 196 -11.58 -14.40 9.66
C LEU A 196 -11.49 -13.31 10.72
N VAL A 197 -11.21 -12.07 10.27
CA VAL A 197 -11.23 -10.88 11.10
C VAL A 197 -12.35 -9.97 10.59
N PRO A 198 -13.44 -9.79 11.34
CA PRO A 198 -14.62 -9.08 10.88
C PRO A 198 -14.32 -7.58 10.64
N ALA A 199 -15.06 -6.98 9.71
CA ALA A 199 -14.99 -5.54 9.48
C ALA A 199 -15.51 -4.74 10.67
N VAL A 200 -14.97 -3.54 10.83
CA VAL A 200 -15.55 -2.51 11.69
C VAL A 200 -16.57 -1.72 10.87
N GLN A 201 -17.79 -1.55 11.40
CA GLN A 201 -18.82 -0.78 10.71
C GLN A 201 -18.45 0.71 10.70
N PRO A 202 -18.36 1.34 9.52
CA PRO A 202 -18.08 2.77 9.44
C PRO A 202 -19.30 3.61 9.83
N ALA A 203 -19.07 4.80 10.37
CA ALA A 203 -20.14 5.75 10.67
C ALA A 203 -20.87 6.23 9.40
N ALA A 204 -20.19 6.26 8.27
CA ALA A 204 -20.72 6.59 6.94
C ALA A 204 -19.81 6.03 5.84
N VAL A 205 -20.33 5.88 4.63
CA VAL A 205 -19.55 5.59 3.43
C VAL A 205 -19.48 6.86 2.59
N VAL A 206 -18.36 7.57 2.65
CA VAL A 206 -18.17 8.89 2.03
C VAL A 206 -17.19 8.83 0.86
N ASP A 207 -16.04 8.18 1.05
CA ASP A 207 -14.98 8.12 0.02
C ASP A 207 -14.13 6.85 0.20
N PRO A 208 -14.22 5.87 -0.71
CA PRO A 208 -13.44 4.64 -0.62
C PRO A 208 -11.97 4.81 -1.04
N THR A 209 -11.61 5.95 -1.66
CA THR A 209 -10.26 6.18 -2.18
C THR A 209 -9.21 6.14 -1.08
N GLY A 210 -8.23 5.25 -1.19
CA GLY A 210 -7.15 5.11 -0.22
C GLY A 210 -7.51 4.33 1.05
N CYS A 211 -8.70 3.67 1.12
CA CYS A 211 -9.02 2.79 2.25
C CYS A 211 -8.05 1.60 2.36
N GLY A 212 -7.69 1.00 1.23
CA GLY A 212 -6.69 -0.06 1.17
C GLY A 212 -5.32 0.42 1.65
N ASP A 213 -4.90 1.61 1.24
CA ASP A 213 -3.63 2.21 1.68
C ASP A 213 -3.64 2.50 3.19
N ALA A 214 -4.76 3.01 3.71
CA ALA A 214 -4.94 3.26 5.12
C ALA A 214 -4.85 1.96 5.95
N TRP A 215 -5.47 0.89 5.45
CA TRP A 215 -5.39 -0.44 6.03
C TRP A 215 -3.94 -0.96 6.04
N ARG A 216 -3.20 -0.78 4.96
CA ARG A 216 -1.78 -1.17 4.84
C ARG A 216 -0.87 -0.37 5.75
N GLY A 217 -1.13 0.92 5.94
CA GLY A 217 -0.43 1.73 6.93
C GLY A 217 -0.59 1.18 8.35
N ALA A 218 -1.80 0.71 8.69
CA ALA A 218 -2.08 0.08 9.98
C ALA A 218 -1.42 -1.31 10.11
N LEU A 219 -1.43 -2.11 9.03
CA LEU A 219 -0.72 -3.39 8.98
C LEU A 219 0.77 -3.20 9.31
N LEU A 220 1.43 -2.28 8.61
CA LEU A 220 2.86 -1.99 8.83
C LEU A 220 3.13 -1.50 10.25
N PHE A 221 2.24 -0.67 10.81
CA PHE A 221 2.37 -0.18 12.18
C PHE A 221 2.38 -1.30 13.22
N GLY A 222 1.48 -2.28 13.08
CA GLY A 222 1.43 -3.44 13.96
C GLY A 222 2.61 -4.39 13.75
N LEU A 223 2.97 -4.67 12.48
CA LEU A 223 4.11 -5.53 12.14
C LEU A 223 5.43 -4.99 12.70
N GLU A 224 5.68 -3.67 12.57
CA GLU A 224 6.87 -3.02 13.12
C GLU A 224 7.00 -3.20 14.65
N ARG A 225 5.87 -3.37 15.34
CA ARG A 225 5.79 -3.58 16.79
C ARG A 225 5.73 -5.05 17.20
N GLY A 226 5.82 -5.98 16.24
CA GLY A 226 5.78 -7.42 16.49
C GLY A 226 4.39 -7.95 16.86
N TRP A 227 3.32 -7.23 16.48
CA TRP A 227 1.95 -7.71 16.69
C TRP A 227 1.65 -8.91 15.80
N SER A 228 0.73 -9.75 16.26
CA SER A 228 0.20 -10.82 15.41
C SER A 228 -0.54 -10.24 14.20
N LEU A 229 -0.59 -10.99 13.09
CA LEU A 229 -1.32 -10.55 11.89
C LEU A 229 -2.82 -10.31 12.17
N VAL A 230 -3.42 -11.03 13.11
CA VAL A 230 -4.80 -10.79 13.53
C VAL A 230 -4.94 -9.42 14.18
N GLN A 231 -4.06 -9.05 15.11
CA GLN A 231 -4.06 -7.71 15.72
C GLN A 231 -3.79 -6.60 14.71
N CYS A 232 -2.88 -6.84 13.76
CA CYS A 232 -2.64 -5.91 12.65
C CYS A 232 -3.90 -5.72 11.79
N ALA A 233 -4.59 -6.82 11.49
CA ALA A 233 -5.82 -6.82 10.71
C ALA A 233 -6.99 -6.11 11.42
N GLU A 234 -7.14 -6.31 12.73
CA GLU A 234 -8.12 -5.59 13.56
C GLU A 234 -7.88 -4.09 13.53
N LEU A 235 -6.61 -3.65 13.68
CA LEU A 235 -6.25 -2.24 13.54
C LEU A 235 -6.54 -1.74 12.12
N GLY A 236 -6.17 -2.52 11.09
CA GLY A 236 -6.43 -2.20 9.69
C GLY A 236 -7.91 -1.98 9.40
N ASN A 237 -8.78 -2.88 9.88
CA ASN A 237 -10.22 -2.77 9.73
C ASN A 237 -10.78 -1.52 10.44
N ARG A 238 -10.26 -1.18 11.61
CA ARG A 238 -10.64 0.04 12.33
C ARG A 238 -10.22 1.31 11.60
N VAL A 239 -8.97 1.38 11.14
CA VAL A 239 -8.46 2.53 10.38
C VAL A 239 -9.18 2.68 9.04
N GLY A 240 -9.45 1.57 8.32
CA GLY A 240 -10.23 1.56 7.10
C GLY A 240 -11.65 2.09 7.29
N ALA A 241 -12.32 1.71 8.39
CA ALA A 241 -13.66 2.22 8.73
C ALA A 241 -13.67 3.72 9.03
N LEU A 242 -12.65 4.25 9.69
CA LEU A 242 -12.50 5.69 9.93
C LEU A 242 -12.20 6.45 8.64
N LYS A 243 -11.34 5.89 7.78
CA LYS A 243 -10.97 6.51 6.52
C LYS A 243 -12.16 6.60 5.55
N ILE A 244 -12.95 5.56 5.38
CA ILE A 244 -14.08 5.55 4.42
C ILE A 244 -15.17 6.58 4.80
N ALA A 245 -15.27 6.94 6.07
CA ALA A 245 -16.20 7.95 6.57
C ALA A 245 -15.72 9.39 6.31
N GLN A 246 -14.52 9.58 5.77
CA GLN A 246 -13.91 10.89 5.55
C GLN A 246 -13.39 11.02 4.11
N ARG A 247 -13.40 12.25 3.58
CA ARG A 247 -12.95 12.52 2.20
C ARG A 247 -11.45 12.61 2.09
N GLY A 248 -10.92 12.17 0.94
CA GLY A 248 -9.52 12.26 0.54
C GLY A 248 -8.63 11.22 1.23
N PRO A 249 -7.63 10.71 0.53
CA PRO A 249 -6.78 9.64 1.05
C PRO A 249 -5.75 10.11 2.09
N GLN A 250 -5.44 11.42 2.12
CA GLN A 250 -4.47 12.03 3.04
C GLN A 250 -5.07 13.21 3.83
N SER A 251 -6.37 13.16 4.14
CA SER A 251 -7.07 14.27 4.84
C SER A 251 -7.95 13.79 5.99
N TYR A 252 -7.93 12.50 6.30
CA TYR A 252 -8.69 11.94 7.42
C TYR A 252 -7.90 12.00 8.73
N THR A 253 -8.60 11.84 9.84
CA THR A 253 -8.03 11.80 11.19
C THR A 253 -8.44 10.54 11.92
N LEU A 254 -7.68 10.15 12.93
CA LEU A 254 -8.03 9.07 13.84
C LEU A 254 -8.69 9.65 15.10
N ASP A 255 -9.64 8.93 15.67
CA ASP A 255 -10.33 9.26 16.92
C ASP A 255 -9.76 8.50 18.13
N PHE A 256 -8.64 7.82 17.93
CA PHE A 256 -7.96 7.03 18.96
C PHE A 256 -6.44 7.10 18.78
N THR A 257 -5.73 6.79 19.85
CA THR A 257 -4.28 6.51 19.80
C THR A 257 -4.10 4.99 19.90
N PRO A 258 -3.31 4.37 19.01
CA PRO A 258 -2.98 2.95 19.15
C PRO A 258 -2.22 2.71 20.45
N ALA A 259 -2.54 1.61 21.11
CA ALA A 259 -1.89 1.22 22.37
C ALA A 259 -0.46 0.69 22.11
#